data_565f5052eac41c0ecb09a0aba2089224
#
_entry.id   565f5052eac41c0ecb09a0aba2089224
#
_cell.length_a   1.000
_cell.length_b   1.000
_cell.length_c   1.000
_cell.angle_alpha   90.00
_cell.angle_beta   90.00
_cell.angle_gamma   90.00
#
_symmetry.space_group_name_H-M   'P 1'
#
loop_
_entity.id
_entity.type
_entity.pdbx_description
1 polymer ?
#
loop_
_entity_poly.entity_id
_entity_poly.type
_entity_poly.pdbx_seq_one_letter_code
_entity_poly.pdbx_strand_id
1 'polypeptide(L)'
;GWSHGDDEIFSMEEMKRYFDPNHISKSCSTFNQTKLEWLNAHYIKNSDDDELVLQLVEFGVDIRSHAKKHLIAQQYKQRAKTLVEMAEGIKILLNRPSCYDEKAYKKFVTESSLSLLAKFADTLSANLNAKECEERTMEFLDANGAKLKDLAQPLRVAITGGSVSPSIFEICEILGSDEVKTRISNLIKKGL
;
A
#
# COMPACT_ATOMS: atom_id res chain seq x y z
N GLY A 1 -35.69 2.54 -5.87
CA GLY A 1 -34.66 3.15 -5.07
C GLY A 1 -35.09 4.50 -4.50
N TRP A 2 -34.33 5.01 -3.56
CA TRP A 2 -34.48 6.34 -2.98
C TRP A 2 -33.20 7.16 -3.27
N SER A 3 -33.36 8.46 -3.48
CA SER A 3 -32.25 9.41 -3.63
C SER A 3 -32.62 10.73 -2.95
N HIS A 4 -31.61 11.51 -2.56
CA HIS A 4 -31.77 12.84 -2.00
C HIS A 4 -30.85 13.80 -2.76
N GLY A 5 -31.43 14.46 -3.79
CA GLY A 5 -30.65 15.26 -4.70
C GLY A 5 -29.54 14.45 -5.39
N ASP A 6 -28.36 15.05 -5.46
CA ASP A 6 -27.13 14.43 -6.01
C ASP A 6 -26.23 13.85 -4.90
N ASP A 7 -26.67 13.89 -3.64
CA ASP A 7 -25.91 13.36 -2.53
C ASP A 7 -25.87 11.83 -2.57
N GLU A 8 -24.70 11.26 -2.35
CA GLU A 8 -24.47 9.82 -2.36
C GLU A 8 -23.89 9.27 -1.04
N ILE A 9 -23.37 10.16 -0.20
CA ILE A 9 -22.75 9.83 1.07
C ILE A 9 -23.57 10.46 2.19
N PHE A 10 -24.03 9.63 3.11
CA PHE A 10 -24.84 10.05 4.24
C PHE A 10 -24.36 9.40 5.53
N SER A 11 -24.34 10.16 6.61
CA SER A 11 -24.31 9.58 7.96
C SER A 11 -25.62 8.85 8.25
N MET A 12 -25.64 8.00 9.26
CA MET A 12 -26.85 7.31 9.68
C MET A 12 -27.93 8.31 10.16
N GLU A 13 -27.53 9.41 10.79
CA GLU A 13 -28.43 10.49 11.22
C GLU A 13 -29.06 11.21 10.05
N GLU A 14 -28.26 11.56 9.05
CA GLU A 14 -28.75 12.19 7.81
C GLU A 14 -29.68 11.25 7.04
N MET A 15 -29.33 9.97 6.94
CA MET A 15 -30.18 8.99 6.28
C MET A 15 -31.54 8.85 6.98
N LYS A 16 -31.57 8.79 8.32
CA LYS A 16 -32.82 8.78 9.09
C LYS A 16 -33.64 10.08 8.93
N ARG A 17 -32.96 11.22 8.79
CA ARG A 17 -33.61 12.54 8.65
C ARG A 17 -34.21 12.74 7.27
N TYR A 18 -33.52 12.30 6.22
CA TYR A 18 -33.91 12.58 4.84
C TYR A 18 -34.72 11.46 4.19
N PHE A 19 -34.69 10.24 4.75
CA PHE A 19 -35.39 9.11 4.17
C PHE A 19 -36.91 9.30 4.30
N ASP A 20 -37.57 9.39 3.13
CA ASP A 20 -39.03 9.40 3.03
C ASP A 20 -39.50 8.18 2.23
N PRO A 21 -40.24 7.24 2.86
CA PRO A 21 -40.73 6.04 2.21
C PRO A 21 -41.73 6.34 1.07
N ASN A 22 -42.37 7.53 1.06
CA ASN A 22 -43.30 7.94 0.01
C ASN A 22 -42.57 8.28 -1.31
N HIS A 23 -41.27 8.60 -1.24
CA HIS A 23 -40.43 8.92 -2.38
C HIS A 23 -39.62 7.73 -2.89
N ILE A 24 -39.95 6.51 -2.48
CA ILE A 24 -39.30 5.31 -3.03
C ILE A 24 -39.79 5.08 -4.45
N SER A 25 -38.84 5.02 -5.39
CA SER A 25 -39.13 4.69 -6.79
C SER A 25 -39.69 3.28 -6.92
N LYS A 26 -40.75 3.12 -7.71
CA LYS A 26 -41.33 1.80 -8.04
C LYS A 26 -40.55 1.07 -9.14
N SER A 27 -39.60 1.72 -9.79
CA SER A 27 -38.72 1.08 -10.77
C SER A 27 -37.73 0.14 -10.11
N CYS A 28 -37.31 -0.91 -10.82
CA CYS A 28 -36.26 -1.79 -10.34
C CYS A 28 -34.96 -0.99 -10.15
N SER A 29 -34.32 -1.14 -8.99
CA SER A 29 -32.99 -0.61 -8.75
C SER A 29 -31.94 -1.54 -9.34
N THR A 30 -30.91 -0.93 -9.98
CA THR A 30 -29.77 -1.70 -10.47
C THR A 30 -28.65 -1.64 -9.44
N PHE A 31 -28.15 -2.81 -9.06
CA PHE A 31 -26.96 -2.89 -8.21
C PHE A 31 -25.72 -2.47 -9.00
N ASN A 32 -25.02 -1.46 -8.50
CA ASN A 32 -23.79 -0.94 -9.12
C ASN A 32 -22.58 -1.30 -8.25
N GLN A 33 -21.86 -2.34 -8.62
CA GLN A 33 -20.68 -2.82 -7.92
C GLN A 33 -19.59 -1.73 -7.82
N THR A 34 -19.35 -0.99 -8.90
CA THR A 34 -18.33 0.07 -8.93
C THR A 34 -18.66 1.18 -7.94
N LYS A 35 -19.94 1.54 -7.84
CA LYS A 35 -20.40 2.54 -6.87
C LYS A 35 -20.25 2.05 -5.43
N LEU A 36 -20.55 0.77 -5.18
CA LEU A 36 -20.37 0.17 -3.86
C LEU A 36 -18.89 0.17 -3.46
N GLU A 37 -17.98 -0.24 -4.35
CA GLU A 37 -16.54 -0.21 -4.11
C GLU A 37 -16.03 1.21 -3.84
N TRP A 38 -16.52 2.19 -4.60
CA TRP A 38 -16.18 3.60 -4.39
C TRP A 38 -16.64 4.10 -3.02
N LEU A 39 -17.88 3.78 -2.63
CA LEU A 39 -18.42 4.16 -1.34
C LEU A 39 -17.67 3.49 -0.18
N ASN A 40 -17.35 2.20 -0.33
CA ASN A 40 -16.57 1.47 0.66
C ASN A 40 -15.15 2.06 0.80
N ALA A 41 -14.48 2.38 -0.31
CA ALA A 41 -13.18 3.06 -0.30
C ALA A 41 -13.25 4.43 0.42
N HIS A 42 -14.34 5.17 0.23
CA HIS A 42 -14.56 6.44 0.94
C HIS A 42 -14.60 6.25 2.45
N TYR A 43 -15.33 5.26 2.94
CA TYR A 43 -15.41 4.98 4.38
C TYR A 43 -14.09 4.46 4.95
N ILE A 44 -13.41 3.54 4.27
CA ILE A 44 -12.09 3.06 4.68
C ILE A 44 -11.10 4.22 4.80
N LYS A 45 -11.07 5.10 3.80
CA LYS A 45 -10.18 6.26 3.78
C LYS A 45 -10.40 7.22 4.95
N ASN A 46 -11.64 7.39 5.38
CA ASN A 46 -12.04 8.32 6.45
C ASN A 46 -12.16 7.65 7.82
N SER A 47 -11.97 6.33 7.91
CA SER A 47 -11.98 5.61 9.20
C SER A 47 -10.78 5.98 10.06
N ASP A 48 -10.96 5.86 11.36
CA ASP A 48 -9.89 5.97 12.35
C ASP A 48 -8.87 4.84 12.17
N ASP A 49 -7.59 5.15 12.38
CA ASP A 49 -6.51 4.18 12.15
C ASP A 49 -6.53 3.02 13.17
N ASP A 50 -6.87 3.29 14.45
CA ASP A 50 -6.97 2.23 15.46
C ASP A 50 -8.18 1.33 15.21
N GLU A 51 -9.30 1.89 14.74
CA GLU A 51 -10.46 1.10 14.33
C GLU A 51 -10.12 0.17 13.15
N LEU A 52 -9.44 0.69 12.12
CA LEU A 52 -8.99 -0.13 11.00
C LEU A 52 -8.03 -1.24 11.43
N VAL A 53 -7.09 -0.95 12.34
CA VAL A 53 -6.17 -1.94 12.89
C VAL A 53 -6.92 -3.06 13.61
N LEU A 54 -8.01 -2.75 14.33
CA LEU A 54 -8.86 -3.76 14.97
C LEU A 54 -9.63 -4.61 13.95
N GLN A 55 -10.24 -3.97 12.94
CA GLN A 55 -11.00 -4.66 11.90
C GLN A 55 -10.11 -5.60 11.06
N LEU A 56 -8.87 -5.24 10.79
CA LEU A 56 -7.93 -6.05 10.01
C LEU A 56 -7.64 -7.43 10.64
N VAL A 57 -7.83 -7.57 11.94
CA VAL A 57 -7.67 -8.87 12.64
C VAL A 57 -8.64 -9.91 12.08
N GLU A 58 -9.87 -9.54 11.75
CA GLU A 58 -10.88 -10.42 11.16
C GLU A 58 -10.47 -10.91 9.76
N PHE A 59 -9.61 -10.13 9.07
CA PHE A 59 -9.04 -10.48 7.76
C PHE A 59 -7.67 -11.16 7.85
N GLY A 60 -7.29 -11.60 9.07
CA GLY A 60 -6.05 -12.34 9.31
C GLY A 60 -4.78 -11.48 9.28
N VAL A 61 -4.89 -10.20 9.64
CA VAL A 61 -3.77 -9.27 9.82
C VAL A 61 -3.81 -8.69 11.22
N ASP A 62 -2.91 -9.12 12.09
CA ASP A 62 -2.78 -8.56 13.42
C ASP A 62 -1.52 -7.69 13.51
N ILE A 63 -1.71 -6.38 13.44
CA ILE A 63 -0.64 -5.38 13.59
C ILE A 63 -0.79 -4.54 14.84
N ARG A 64 -1.65 -4.93 15.79
CA ARG A 64 -1.93 -4.16 17.01
C ARG A 64 -0.69 -3.88 17.84
N SER A 65 0.26 -4.82 17.86
CA SER A 65 1.55 -4.69 18.56
C SER A 65 2.66 -4.10 17.70
N HIS A 66 2.43 -3.85 16.41
CA HIS A 66 3.45 -3.32 15.51
C HIS A 66 3.74 -1.85 15.83
N ALA A 67 5.03 -1.50 16.01
CA ALA A 67 5.44 -0.14 16.38
C ALA A 67 4.96 0.94 15.40
N LYS A 68 4.79 0.59 14.12
CA LYS A 68 4.35 1.50 13.05
C LYS A 68 2.94 1.18 12.54
N LYS A 69 2.05 0.63 13.37
CA LYS A 69 0.69 0.22 12.99
C LYS A 69 -0.12 1.33 12.32
N HIS A 70 -0.03 2.56 12.81
CA HIS A 70 -0.76 3.71 12.25
C HIS A 70 -0.20 4.11 10.88
N LEU A 71 1.12 4.12 10.71
CA LEU A 71 1.73 4.39 9.41
C LEU A 71 1.31 3.34 8.38
N ILE A 72 1.29 2.05 8.76
CA ILE A 72 0.79 0.97 7.90
C ILE A 72 -0.66 1.22 7.52
N ALA A 73 -1.54 1.47 8.50
CA ALA A 73 -2.96 1.74 8.24
C ALA A 73 -3.14 2.92 7.28
N GLN A 74 -2.45 4.04 7.53
CA GLN A 74 -2.53 5.25 6.70
C GLN A 74 -2.07 5.02 5.26
N GLN A 75 -0.99 4.27 5.04
CA GLN A 75 -0.48 4.01 3.69
C GLN A 75 -1.41 3.12 2.87
N TYR A 76 -2.09 2.18 3.51
CA TYR A 76 -2.95 1.24 2.82
C TYR A 76 -4.40 1.72 2.68
N LYS A 77 -4.96 2.45 3.66
CA LYS A 77 -6.34 2.98 3.57
C LYS A 77 -6.55 3.96 2.42
N GLN A 78 -5.50 4.65 1.95
CA GLN A 78 -5.61 5.57 0.82
C GLN A 78 -5.82 4.87 -0.53
N ARG A 79 -5.56 3.57 -0.62
CA ARG A 79 -5.49 2.81 -1.87
C ARG A 79 -6.48 1.66 -1.92
N ALA A 80 -6.89 1.14 -0.78
CA ALA A 80 -7.76 -0.01 -0.69
C ALA A 80 -9.22 0.37 -0.97
N LYS A 81 -9.89 -0.44 -1.74
CA LYS A 81 -11.34 -0.37 -1.93
C LYS A 81 -12.09 -1.23 -0.93
N THR A 82 -11.43 -2.25 -0.40
CA THR A 82 -11.99 -3.18 0.59
C THR A 82 -10.97 -3.49 1.68
N LEU A 83 -11.46 -3.91 2.86
CA LEU A 83 -10.59 -4.39 3.94
C LEU A 83 -9.82 -5.66 3.55
N VAL A 84 -10.37 -6.47 2.63
CA VAL A 84 -9.68 -7.64 2.06
C VAL A 84 -8.45 -7.19 1.29
N GLU A 85 -8.59 -6.24 0.35
CA GLU A 85 -7.45 -5.69 -0.40
C GLU A 85 -6.41 -5.04 0.53
N MET A 86 -6.88 -4.31 1.55
CA MET A 86 -6.01 -3.71 2.56
C MET A 86 -5.20 -4.76 3.31
N ALA A 87 -5.87 -5.81 3.79
CA ALA A 87 -5.24 -6.91 4.51
C ALA A 87 -4.22 -7.67 3.64
N GLU A 88 -4.57 -7.97 2.40
CA GLU A 88 -3.67 -8.65 1.44
C GLU A 88 -2.41 -7.80 1.17
N GLY A 89 -2.59 -6.50 0.91
CA GLY A 89 -1.47 -5.59 0.71
C GLY A 89 -0.53 -5.52 1.92
N ILE A 90 -1.08 -5.48 3.13
CA ILE A 90 -0.29 -5.48 4.37
C ILE A 90 0.42 -6.83 4.57
N LYS A 91 -0.24 -7.96 4.30
CA LYS A 91 0.40 -9.29 4.34
C LYS A 91 1.61 -9.37 3.40
N ILE A 92 1.47 -8.87 2.17
CA ILE A 92 2.56 -8.80 1.19
C ILE A 92 3.72 -7.94 1.73
N LEU A 93 3.42 -6.82 2.37
CA LEU A 93 4.44 -5.96 2.95
C LEU A 93 5.18 -6.65 4.11
N LEU A 94 4.46 -7.21 5.06
CA LEU A 94 5.04 -7.75 6.30
C LEU A 94 5.77 -9.08 6.08
N ASN A 95 5.38 -9.85 5.08
CA ASN A 95 6.03 -11.11 4.75
C ASN A 95 7.14 -10.93 3.71
N ARG A 96 8.24 -11.65 3.88
CA ARG A 96 9.29 -11.69 2.84
C ARG A 96 8.76 -12.39 1.60
N PRO A 97 9.02 -11.86 0.38
CA PRO A 97 8.61 -12.52 -0.84
C PRO A 97 9.23 -13.92 -0.97
N SER A 98 8.40 -14.94 -1.09
CA SER A 98 8.81 -16.31 -1.42
C SER A 98 8.96 -16.52 -2.93
N CYS A 99 8.20 -15.75 -3.72
CA CYS A 99 8.25 -15.71 -5.16
C CYS A 99 8.14 -14.26 -5.66
N TYR A 100 8.51 -14.04 -6.90
CA TYR A 100 8.43 -12.74 -7.56
C TYR A 100 7.48 -12.83 -8.75
N ASP A 101 6.69 -11.78 -8.99
CA ASP A 101 5.86 -11.68 -10.19
C ASP A 101 6.74 -11.75 -11.44
N GLU A 102 6.45 -12.70 -12.30
CA GLU A 102 7.30 -13.00 -13.45
C GLU A 102 7.43 -11.81 -14.41
N LYS A 103 6.34 -11.06 -14.63
CA LYS A 103 6.34 -9.90 -15.52
C LYS A 103 7.14 -8.74 -14.92
N ALA A 104 6.94 -8.47 -13.62
CA ALA A 104 7.69 -7.44 -12.91
C ALA A 104 9.18 -7.79 -12.84
N TYR A 105 9.51 -9.05 -12.55
CA TYR A 105 10.87 -9.54 -12.49
C TYR A 105 11.59 -9.33 -13.85
N LYS A 106 11.05 -9.90 -14.93
CA LYS A 106 11.62 -9.78 -16.28
C LYS A 106 11.78 -8.33 -16.76
N LYS A 107 10.87 -7.46 -16.33
CA LYS A 107 10.86 -6.05 -16.75
C LYS A 107 11.84 -5.18 -15.98
N PHE A 108 12.00 -5.41 -14.69
CA PHE A 108 12.68 -4.46 -13.80
C PHE A 108 13.97 -5.01 -13.17
N VAL A 109 14.15 -6.34 -13.16
CA VAL A 109 15.35 -6.97 -12.57
C VAL A 109 16.34 -7.31 -13.68
N THR A 110 17.39 -6.51 -13.75
CA THR A 110 18.50 -6.65 -14.71
C THR A 110 19.83 -6.64 -13.95
N GLU A 111 20.93 -7.04 -14.57
CA GLU A 111 22.26 -6.97 -13.95
C GLU A 111 22.59 -5.56 -13.46
N SER A 112 22.28 -4.54 -14.25
CA SER A 112 22.49 -3.14 -13.86
C SER A 112 21.65 -2.73 -12.67
N SER A 113 20.37 -3.14 -12.62
CA SER A 113 19.49 -2.84 -11.47
C SER A 113 19.90 -3.59 -10.22
N LEU A 114 20.36 -4.84 -10.31
CA LEU A 114 20.89 -5.60 -9.18
C LEU A 114 22.17 -4.95 -8.62
N SER A 115 23.07 -4.50 -9.51
CA SER A 115 24.26 -3.76 -9.10
C SER A 115 23.92 -2.44 -8.39
N LEU A 116 22.92 -1.70 -8.92
CA LEU A 116 22.45 -0.46 -8.31
C LEU A 116 21.80 -0.71 -6.93
N LEU A 117 20.98 -1.76 -6.81
CA LEU A 117 20.36 -2.16 -5.55
C LEU A 117 21.40 -2.56 -4.51
N ALA A 118 22.46 -3.30 -4.90
CA ALA A 118 23.53 -3.68 -3.98
C ALA A 118 24.21 -2.43 -3.38
N LYS A 119 24.61 -1.48 -4.23
CA LYS A 119 25.20 -0.20 -3.77
C LYS A 119 24.23 0.60 -2.91
N PHE A 120 22.95 0.65 -3.29
CA PHE A 120 21.93 1.35 -2.51
C PHE A 120 21.75 0.76 -1.11
N ALA A 121 21.76 -0.57 -0.99
CA ALA A 121 21.65 -1.24 0.30
C ALA A 121 22.74 -0.80 1.29
N ASP A 122 23.96 -0.51 0.81
CA ASP A 122 25.06 -0.05 1.64
C ASP A 122 24.85 1.39 2.19
N THR A 123 24.02 2.19 1.51
CA THR A 123 23.70 3.57 1.94
C THR A 123 22.61 3.62 3.01
N LEU A 124 21.82 2.57 3.16
CA LEU A 124 20.74 2.52 4.14
C LEU A 124 21.30 2.47 5.56
N SER A 125 20.96 3.46 6.38
CA SER A 125 21.28 3.49 7.81
C SER A 125 20.05 3.18 8.67
N ALA A 126 20.26 2.82 9.93
CA ALA A 126 19.18 2.51 10.86
C ALA A 126 18.26 3.72 11.10
N ASN A 127 16.96 3.43 11.31
CA ASN A 127 15.95 4.40 11.78
C ASN A 127 15.70 5.62 10.88
N LEU A 128 15.82 5.47 9.55
CA LEU A 128 15.38 6.51 8.61
C LEU A 128 13.86 6.61 8.57
N ASN A 129 13.33 7.84 8.67
CA ASN A 129 11.95 8.10 8.27
C ASN A 129 11.85 8.21 6.73
N ALA A 130 10.62 8.24 6.20
CA ALA A 130 10.40 8.26 4.76
C ALA A 130 11.07 9.44 4.05
N LYS A 131 11.04 10.63 4.67
CA LYS A 131 11.65 11.84 4.11
C LYS A 131 13.18 11.72 4.04
N GLU A 132 13.82 11.29 5.12
CA GLU A 132 15.27 11.08 5.16
C GLU A 132 15.69 9.97 4.16
N CYS A 133 14.87 8.93 4.01
CA CYS A 133 15.09 7.87 3.04
C CYS A 133 15.01 8.42 1.60
N GLU A 134 14.05 9.30 1.32
CA GLU A 134 13.90 9.95 0.02
C GLU A 134 15.11 10.86 -0.28
N GLU A 135 15.48 11.75 0.64
CA GLU A 135 16.61 12.67 0.48
C GLU A 135 17.91 11.91 0.17
N ARG A 136 18.23 10.89 0.96
CA ARG A 136 19.42 10.05 0.73
C ARG A 136 19.35 9.25 -0.57
N THR A 137 18.15 8.81 -0.94
CA THR A 137 17.97 8.12 -2.22
C THR A 137 18.27 9.05 -3.37
N MET A 138 17.82 10.30 -3.32
CA MET A 138 18.11 11.27 -4.38
C MET A 138 19.60 11.60 -4.47
N GLU A 139 20.28 11.82 -3.34
CA GLU A 139 21.73 12.01 -3.30
C GLU A 139 22.49 10.80 -3.88
N PHE A 140 22.07 9.60 -3.52
CA PHE A 140 22.66 8.37 -4.06
C PHE A 140 22.48 8.24 -5.58
N LEU A 141 21.29 8.57 -6.08
CA LEU A 141 21.00 8.51 -7.52
C LEU A 141 21.81 9.53 -8.32
N ASP A 142 21.92 10.76 -7.82
CA ASP A 142 22.72 11.80 -8.44
C ASP A 142 24.21 11.40 -8.50
N ALA A 143 24.75 10.86 -7.41
CA ALA A 143 26.12 10.36 -7.36
C ALA A 143 26.41 9.18 -8.31
N ASN A 144 25.39 8.39 -8.68
CA ASN A 144 25.50 7.25 -9.59
C ASN A 144 25.00 7.54 -11.02
N GLY A 145 24.57 8.77 -11.33
CA GLY A 145 23.99 9.14 -12.63
C GLY A 145 22.74 8.36 -13.00
N ALA A 146 21.99 7.90 -11.99
CA ALA A 146 20.78 7.08 -12.16
C ALA A 146 19.51 7.90 -11.90
N LYS A 147 18.37 7.44 -12.40
CA LYS A 147 17.06 8.05 -12.18
C LYS A 147 16.28 7.26 -11.16
N LEU A 148 15.35 7.92 -10.46
CA LEU A 148 14.50 7.27 -9.44
C LEU A 148 13.81 6.00 -9.97
N LYS A 149 13.34 5.98 -11.22
CA LYS A 149 12.72 4.81 -11.84
C LYS A 149 13.65 3.60 -11.94
N ASP A 150 14.94 3.83 -12.07
CA ASP A 150 15.94 2.77 -12.26
C ASP A 150 16.21 2.02 -10.94
N LEU A 151 15.92 2.65 -9.81
CA LEU A 151 16.01 2.08 -8.46
C LEU A 151 14.63 1.67 -7.91
N ALA A 152 13.63 2.53 -8.03
CA ALA A 152 12.35 2.36 -7.34
C ALA A 152 11.59 1.09 -7.74
N GLN A 153 11.58 0.73 -9.03
CA GLN A 153 10.88 -0.47 -9.50
C GLN A 153 11.59 -1.76 -9.09
N PRO A 154 12.91 -1.91 -9.32
CA PRO A 154 13.64 -3.07 -8.80
C PRO A 154 13.56 -3.21 -7.28
N LEU A 155 13.65 -2.10 -6.54
CA LEU A 155 13.51 -2.09 -5.08
C LEU A 155 12.12 -2.57 -4.65
N ARG A 156 11.07 -2.13 -5.34
CA ARG A 156 9.70 -2.60 -5.08
C ARG A 156 9.55 -4.10 -5.30
N VAL A 157 10.12 -4.62 -6.38
CA VAL A 157 10.15 -6.07 -6.65
C VAL A 157 10.90 -6.79 -5.53
N ALA A 158 12.06 -6.29 -5.10
CA ALA A 158 12.82 -6.89 -4.00
C ALA A 158 12.02 -6.94 -2.70
N ILE A 159 11.28 -5.86 -2.39
CA ILE A 159 10.58 -5.71 -1.11
C ILE A 159 9.27 -6.49 -1.08
N THR A 160 8.46 -6.42 -2.15
CA THR A 160 7.07 -6.93 -2.16
C THR A 160 6.86 -8.13 -3.08
N GLY A 161 7.82 -8.49 -3.89
CA GLY A 161 7.69 -9.51 -4.92
C GLY A 161 6.97 -9.04 -6.19
N GLY A 162 6.41 -7.81 -6.20
CA GLY A 162 5.63 -7.27 -7.33
C GLY A 162 6.02 -5.85 -7.72
N SER A 163 5.23 -5.24 -8.61
CA SER A 163 5.48 -3.88 -9.13
C SER A 163 4.53 -2.82 -8.57
N VAL A 164 3.59 -3.19 -7.70
CA VAL A 164 2.59 -2.29 -7.12
C VAL A 164 2.69 -2.31 -5.59
N SER A 165 2.79 -1.14 -4.99
CA SER A 165 2.82 -0.96 -3.53
C SER A 165 2.62 0.52 -3.18
N PRO A 166 2.52 0.91 -1.91
CA PRO A 166 2.70 2.28 -1.45
C PRO A 166 4.06 2.86 -1.87
N SER A 167 4.35 4.09 -1.45
CA SER A 167 5.67 4.69 -1.71
C SER A 167 6.79 3.80 -1.13
N ILE A 168 7.87 3.67 -1.89
CA ILE A 168 9.03 2.87 -1.46
C ILE A 168 9.68 3.45 -0.20
N PHE A 169 9.57 4.75 0.01
CA PHE A 169 10.17 5.42 1.16
C PHE A 169 9.42 5.11 2.46
N GLU A 170 8.08 5.17 2.44
CA GLU A 170 7.27 4.75 3.58
C GLU A 170 7.41 3.25 3.85
N ILE A 171 7.52 2.43 2.80
CA ILE A 171 7.78 0.99 2.97
C ILE A 171 9.13 0.75 3.64
N CYS A 172 10.18 1.46 3.22
CA CYS A 172 11.50 1.37 3.85
C CYS A 172 11.46 1.82 5.31
N GLU A 173 10.70 2.87 5.60
CA GLU A 173 10.47 3.29 6.99
C GLU A 173 9.74 2.21 7.80
N ILE A 174 8.68 1.59 7.27
CA ILE A 174 7.89 0.57 7.97
C ILE A 174 8.75 -0.66 8.29
N LEU A 175 9.49 -1.14 7.30
CA LEU A 175 10.30 -2.37 7.41
C LEU A 175 11.61 -2.16 8.19
N GLY A 176 12.17 -0.98 8.11
CA GLY A 176 13.51 -0.67 8.61
C GLY A 176 14.62 -1.16 7.66
N SER A 177 15.79 -0.55 7.80
CA SER A 177 16.92 -0.76 6.90
C SER A 177 17.41 -2.21 6.82
N ASP A 178 17.44 -2.91 7.94
CA ASP A 178 17.98 -4.28 7.99
C ASP A 178 17.10 -5.28 7.23
N GLU A 179 15.77 -5.13 7.36
CA GLU A 179 14.83 -5.96 6.62
C GLU A 179 14.87 -5.62 5.12
N VAL A 180 14.98 -4.34 4.75
CA VAL A 180 15.12 -3.91 3.35
C VAL A 180 16.41 -4.49 2.74
N LYS A 181 17.55 -4.38 3.43
CA LYS A 181 18.82 -4.98 3.01
C LYS A 181 18.71 -6.48 2.81
N THR A 182 18.04 -7.17 3.73
CA THR A 182 17.82 -8.62 3.65
C THR A 182 17.02 -8.98 2.41
N ARG A 183 15.93 -8.25 2.11
CA ARG A 183 15.11 -8.51 0.92
C ARG A 183 15.84 -8.21 -0.39
N ILE A 184 16.63 -7.14 -0.43
CA ILE A 184 17.52 -6.85 -1.57
C ILE A 184 18.51 -8.00 -1.78
N SER A 185 19.19 -8.46 -0.71
CA SER A 185 20.13 -9.58 -0.79
C SER A 185 19.47 -10.86 -1.30
N ASN A 186 18.24 -11.14 -0.87
CA ASN A 186 17.47 -12.31 -1.32
C ASN A 186 17.15 -12.23 -2.83
N LEU A 187 16.77 -11.05 -3.33
CA LEU A 187 16.55 -10.85 -4.76
C LEU A 187 17.83 -11.06 -5.56
N ILE A 188 18.97 -10.49 -5.13
CA ILE A 188 20.26 -10.60 -5.79
C ILE A 188 20.70 -12.07 -5.87
N LYS A 189 20.58 -12.82 -4.77
CA LYS A 189 20.94 -14.26 -4.73
C LYS A 189 20.08 -15.11 -5.68
N LYS A 190 18.85 -14.72 -5.94
CA LYS A 190 17.94 -15.42 -6.84
C LYS A 190 18.18 -15.05 -8.31
N GLY A 191 18.75 -13.88 -8.57
CA GLY A 191 19.06 -13.38 -9.93
C GLY A 191 20.38 -13.87 -10.51
N LEU A 192 21.16 -14.57 -9.71
CA LEU A 192 22.40 -15.27 -10.12
C LEU A 192 22.10 -16.77 -10.31
#